data_614c6ce2595bf0c01cba10cab5cd7154
#
_entry.id   614c6ce2595bf0c01cba10cab5cd7154
#
_cell.length_a   1.000
_cell.length_b   1.000
_cell.length_c   1.000
_cell.angle_alpha   90.00
_cell.angle_beta   90.00
_cell.angle_gamma   90.00
#
_symmetry.space_group_name_H-M   'P 1'
#
loop_
_entity.id
_entity.type
_entity.pdbx_description
1 polymer ?
#
loop_
_entity_poly.entity_id
_entity_poly.type
_entity_poly.pdbx_seq_one_letter_code
_entity_poly.pdbx_strand_id
1 'polypeptide(L)'
;MAIKWCGEACDLIHDPVSNALITRLTTSVMNNINIYCEQPYTSPDGKRIAYTRSYGPDPRIPPYQLCVADIEKLKVALVEPEVSSFLVGTSAWSGKIYYLRPNGELIRVDITTFEKEIMITH
;
A
#
# COMPACT_ATOMS: atom_id res chain seq x y z
N MET A 1 -9.40 -14.45 -5.71
CA MET A 1 -8.24 -14.28 -6.62
C MET A 1 -6.96 -14.24 -5.80
N ALA A 2 -5.99 -15.02 -6.18
CA ALA A 2 -4.72 -15.06 -5.45
C ALA A 2 -3.92 -13.76 -5.66
N ILE A 3 -3.36 -13.23 -4.59
CA ILE A 3 -2.48 -12.07 -4.63
C ILE A 3 -1.14 -12.48 -5.26
N LYS A 4 -0.68 -11.67 -6.20
CA LYS A 4 0.61 -11.85 -6.84
C LYS A 4 1.65 -10.92 -6.22
N TRP A 5 2.71 -11.50 -5.70
CA TRP A 5 3.86 -10.77 -5.19
C TRP A 5 4.88 -10.55 -6.31
N CYS A 6 5.34 -9.32 -6.43
CA CYS A 6 6.36 -8.94 -7.40
C CYS A 6 7.58 -8.38 -6.68
N GLY A 7 8.78 -8.80 -7.11
CA GLY A 7 10.00 -8.15 -6.67
C GLY A 7 10.14 -6.80 -7.38
N GLU A 8 10.26 -5.74 -6.62
CA GLU A 8 10.84 -4.51 -7.11
C GLU A 8 12.30 -4.49 -6.66
N ALA A 9 13.14 -3.63 -7.24
CA ALA A 9 14.53 -3.54 -6.81
C ALA A 9 14.58 -2.98 -5.39
N CYS A 10 14.61 -3.84 -4.43
CA CYS A 10 14.62 -3.51 -3.02
C CYS A 10 16.07 -3.56 -2.53
N ASP A 11 16.70 -2.41 -2.49
CA ASP A 11 18.09 -2.30 -2.06
C ASP A 11 18.17 -2.16 -0.54
N LEU A 12 19.10 -2.91 0.05
CA LEU A 12 19.52 -2.71 1.43
C LEU A 12 20.85 -2.00 1.40
N ILE A 13 20.88 -0.76 1.84
CA ILE A 13 22.09 0.04 1.88
C ILE A 13 22.33 0.58 3.29
N HIS A 14 23.61 0.73 3.65
CA HIS A 14 23.99 1.43 4.87
C HIS A 14 24.26 2.90 4.56
N ASP A 15 23.68 3.78 5.36
CA ASP A 15 24.01 5.19 5.29
C ASP A 15 25.50 5.37 5.65
N PRO A 16 26.32 6.03 4.80
CA PRO A 16 27.77 6.12 5.06
C PRO A 16 28.13 6.96 6.28
N VAL A 17 27.23 7.81 6.76
CA VAL A 17 27.47 8.67 7.91
C VAL A 17 27.01 8.02 9.21
N SER A 18 25.76 7.55 9.26
CA SER A 18 25.15 6.99 10.48
C SER A 18 25.29 5.48 10.59
N ASN A 19 25.64 4.79 9.50
CA ASN A 19 25.59 3.33 9.37
C ASN A 19 24.19 2.74 9.55
N ALA A 20 23.15 3.55 9.46
CA ALA A 20 21.78 3.08 9.50
C ALA A 20 21.47 2.21 8.28
N LEU A 21 20.74 1.11 8.48
CA LEU A 21 20.27 0.28 7.39
C LEU A 21 19.05 0.94 6.75
N ILE A 22 19.14 1.20 5.45
CA ILE A 22 18.06 1.77 4.66
C ILE A 22 17.50 0.70 3.76
N THR A 23 16.19 0.45 3.86
CA THR A 23 15.47 -0.48 2.99
C THR A 23 14.65 0.30 1.99
N ARG A 24 14.95 0.13 0.70
CA ARG A 24 14.16 0.70 -0.38
C ARG A 24 13.09 -0.29 -0.79
N LEU A 25 11.83 0.05 -0.57
CA LEU A 25 10.70 -0.85 -0.80
C LEU A 25 10.13 -0.77 -2.23
N THR A 26 10.29 0.37 -2.89
CA THR A 26 9.65 0.62 -4.18
C THR A 26 10.64 1.21 -5.17
N THR A 27 10.56 0.75 -6.42
CA THR A 27 11.38 1.26 -7.53
C THR A 27 10.56 1.47 -8.80
N SER A 28 9.24 1.37 -8.70
CA SER A 28 8.34 1.64 -9.81
C SER A 28 8.52 3.05 -10.35
N VAL A 29 8.34 3.22 -11.65
CA VAL A 29 8.31 4.55 -12.30
C VAL A 29 7.07 5.36 -11.94
N MET A 30 6.08 4.72 -11.33
CA MET A 30 4.88 5.38 -10.82
C MET A 30 5.19 6.13 -9.52
N ASN A 31 4.38 7.15 -9.22
CA ASN A 31 4.49 7.84 -7.94
C ASN A 31 3.96 6.95 -6.82
N ASN A 32 4.82 6.57 -5.90
CA ASN A 32 4.45 5.84 -4.70
C ASN A 32 4.18 6.85 -3.58
N ILE A 33 3.03 6.75 -2.96
CA ILE A 33 2.52 7.76 -2.03
C ILE A 33 2.28 7.11 -0.68
N ASN A 34 2.90 7.65 0.37
CA ASN A 34 2.52 7.34 1.74
C ASN A 34 1.10 7.86 1.94
N ILE A 35 0.20 7.00 2.43
CA ILE A 35 -1.21 7.34 2.52
C ILE A 35 -1.45 8.54 3.45
N TYR A 36 -0.94 8.46 4.68
CA TYR A 36 -1.03 9.58 5.62
C TYR A 36 -0.06 9.38 6.79
N CYS A 37 0.70 10.39 7.12
CA CYS A 37 1.79 10.29 8.10
C CYS A 37 1.34 10.07 9.55
N GLU A 38 0.10 10.37 9.89
CA GLU A 38 -0.42 10.28 11.26
C GLU A 38 -1.19 8.98 11.52
N GLN A 39 -1.28 8.08 10.52
CA GLN A 39 -2.07 6.85 10.63
C GLN A 39 -1.19 5.62 10.43
N PRO A 40 -1.43 4.54 11.20
CA PRO A 40 -0.67 3.30 11.02
C PRO A 40 -1.27 2.45 9.89
N TYR A 41 -0.65 2.48 8.74
CA TYR A 41 -1.02 1.67 7.58
C TYR A 41 -0.25 0.36 7.50
N THR A 42 0.18 -0.16 8.64
CA THR A 42 0.93 -1.40 8.76
C THR A 42 0.06 -2.54 9.26
N SER A 43 0.47 -3.78 8.96
CA SER A 43 -0.09 -4.96 9.62
C SER A 43 0.25 -4.95 11.11
N PRO A 44 -0.51 -5.71 11.96
CA PRO A 44 -0.26 -5.74 13.40
C PRO A 44 1.16 -6.16 13.78
N ASP A 45 1.78 -7.03 12.98
CA ASP A 45 3.16 -7.49 13.21
C ASP A 45 4.23 -6.52 12.67
N GLY A 46 3.82 -5.43 12.00
CA GLY A 46 4.72 -4.45 11.42
C GLY A 46 5.48 -4.90 10.17
N LYS A 47 5.16 -6.06 9.61
CA LYS A 47 5.89 -6.63 8.47
C LYS A 47 5.40 -6.16 7.11
N ARG A 48 4.19 -5.65 7.05
CA ARG A 48 3.57 -5.15 5.83
C ARG A 48 3.11 -3.72 5.98
N ILE A 49 3.25 -2.94 4.92
CA ILE A 49 2.78 -1.56 4.88
C ILE A 49 1.95 -1.34 3.61
N ALA A 50 0.78 -0.73 3.78
CA ALA A 50 -0.06 -0.31 2.66
C ALA A 50 0.37 1.07 2.17
N TYR A 51 0.30 1.27 0.87
CA TYR A 51 0.59 2.54 0.22
C TYR A 51 -0.18 2.64 -1.10
N THR A 52 -0.22 3.82 -1.68
CA THR A 52 -0.90 4.03 -2.95
C THR A 52 0.08 4.44 -4.04
N ARG A 53 -0.29 4.17 -5.30
CA ARG A 53 0.44 4.59 -6.51
C ARG A 53 -0.49 5.36 -7.41
N SER A 54 0.00 6.42 -8.05
CA SER A 54 -0.72 7.09 -9.12
C SER A 54 -0.31 6.52 -10.47
N TYR A 55 -1.27 6.39 -11.38
CA TYR A 55 -1.01 5.94 -12.75
C TYR A 55 -0.32 7.01 -13.60
N GLY A 56 -0.63 8.27 -13.33
CA GLY A 56 -0.10 9.38 -14.10
C GLY A 56 1.05 10.11 -13.43
N PRO A 57 1.62 11.10 -14.10
CA PRO A 57 2.73 11.89 -13.57
C PRO A 57 2.31 12.83 -12.44
N ASP A 58 1.04 13.22 -12.35
CA ASP A 58 0.52 14.05 -11.28
C ASP A 58 -0.10 13.16 -10.19
N PRO A 59 0.51 13.12 -8.99
CA PRO A 59 0.01 12.25 -7.91
C PRO A 59 -1.35 12.70 -7.33
N ARG A 60 -1.87 13.83 -7.76
CA ARG A 60 -3.17 14.35 -7.31
C ARG A 60 -4.32 13.88 -8.18
N ILE A 61 -4.05 13.24 -9.31
CA ILE A 61 -5.07 12.85 -10.29
C ILE A 61 -5.32 11.34 -10.20
N PRO A 62 -6.58 10.91 -9.93
CA PRO A 62 -6.95 9.49 -9.97
C PRO A 62 -6.90 8.94 -11.41
N PRO A 63 -6.91 7.63 -11.60
CA PRO A 63 -7.06 6.60 -10.57
C PRO A 63 -5.75 6.27 -9.86
N TYR A 64 -5.89 5.58 -8.72
CA TYR A 64 -4.75 5.11 -7.93
C TYR A 64 -4.80 3.60 -7.78
N GLN A 65 -3.65 3.00 -7.49
CA GLN A 65 -3.55 1.60 -7.06
C GLN A 65 -3.35 1.55 -5.55
N LEU A 66 -3.96 0.57 -4.90
CA LEU A 66 -3.63 0.22 -3.52
C LEU A 66 -2.63 -0.94 -3.56
N CYS A 67 -1.50 -0.76 -2.92
CA CYS A 67 -0.40 -1.71 -2.88
C CYS A 67 -0.01 -2.03 -1.43
N VAL A 68 0.64 -3.16 -1.26
CA VAL A 68 1.22 -3.57 0.02
C VAL A 68 2.65 -4.01 -0.22
N ALA A 69 3.58 -3.50 0.58
CA ALA A 69 4.95 -3.96 0.60
C ALA A 69 5.18 -4.87 1.81
N ASP A 70 5.85 -6.00 1.60
CA ASP A 70 6.32 -6.88 2.67
C ASP A 70 7.78 -6.55 2.94
N ILE A 71 8.07 -6.09 4.15
CA ILE A 71 9.39 -5.58 4.51
C ILE A 71 10.41 -6.71 4.67
N GLU A 72 9.98 -7.90 5.10
CA GLU A 72 10.87 -9.05 5.24
C GLU A 72 11.19 -9.70 3.90
N LYS A 73 10.17 -9.90 3.06
CA LYS A 73 10.32 -10.55 1.76
C LYS A 73 10.86 -9.61 0.69
N LEU A 74 10.83 -8.30 0.94
CA LEU A 74 11.22 -7.25 -0.01
C LEU A 74 10.44 -7.40 -1.34
N LYS A 75 9.14 -7.59 -1.22
CA LYS A 75 8.22 -7.75 -2.36
C LYS A 75 7.02 -6.84 -2.19
N VAL A 76 6.39 -6.51 -3.29
CA VAL A 76 5.18 -5.71 -3.32
C VAL A 76 4.04 -6.49 -3.97
N ALA A 77 2.82 -6.22 -3.52
CA ALA A 77 1.61 -6.80 -4.07
C ALA A 77 0.65 -5.69 -4.48
N LEU A 78 0.01 -5.85 -5.64
CA LEU A 78 -1.12 -5.03 -6.05
C LEU A 78 -2.38 -5.60 -5.42
N VAL A 79 -3.00 -4.82 -4.53
CA VAL A 79 -4.20 -5.25 -3.80
C VAL A 79 -5.47 -4.83 -4.52
N GLU A 80 -5.52 -3.60 -5.00
CA GLU A 80 -6.65 -3.06 -5.77
C GLU A 80 -6.14 -2.23 -6.93
N PRO A 81 -6.52 -2.56 -8.18
CA PRO A 81 -6.01 -1.85 -9.35
C PRO A 81 -6.57 -0.44 -9.51
N GLU A 82 -7.75 -0.16 -8.96
CA GLU A 82 -8.34 1.16 -9.02
C GLU A 82 -9.03 1.53 -7.71
N VAL A 83 -8.51 2.57 -7.08
CA VAL A 83 -9.15 3.22 -5.93
C VAL A 83 -9.41 4.69 -6.26
N SER A 84 -10.47 5.24 -5.70
CA SER A 84 -10.95 6.59 -6.05
C SER A 84 -10.08 7.71 -5.50
N SER A 85 -9.31 7.44 -4.46
CA SER A 85 -8.48 8.45 -3.79
C SER A 85 -7.17 7.83 -3.33
N PHE A 86 -6.11 8.63 -3.31
CA PHE A 86 -4.86 8.21 -2.68
C PHE A 86 -4.97 8.18 -1.15
N LEU A 87 -5.96 8.89 -0.60
CA LEU A 87 -6.25 8.86 0.83
C LEU A 87 -7.27 7.74 1.08
N VAL A 88 -6.85 6.78 1.86
CA VAL A 88 -7.68 5.67 2.31
C VAL A 88 -7.72 5.68 3.83
N GLY A 89 -8.69 4.99 4.41
CA GLY A 89 -8.83 4.90 5.86
C GLY A 89 -8.12 3.68 6.44
N THR A 90 -7.84 3.73 7.72
CA THR A 90 -7.36 2.57 8.46
C THR A 90 -8.06 2.48 9.80
N SER A 91 -8.22 1.25 10.29
CA SER A 91 -8.52 1.01 11.71
C SER A 91 -7.20 0.77 12.41
N ALA A 92 -6.88 1.63 13.37
CA ALA A 92 -5.56 1.69 14.00
C ALA A 92 -5.08 0.31 14.49
N TRP A 93 -3.86 -0.06 14.10
CA TRP A 93 -3.16 -1.29 14.50
C TRP A 93 -3.85 -2.61 14.12
N SER A 94 -4.90 -2.56 13.29
CA SER A 94 -5.64 -3.76 12.89
C SER A 94 -5.13 -4.40 11.59
N GLY A 95 -4.42 -3.65 10.76
CA GLY A 95 -4.08 -4.06 9.40
C GLY A 95 -5.28 -4.01 8.44
N LYS A 96 -6.37 -3.38 8.84
CA LYS A 96 -7.57 -3.20 8.01
C LYS A 96 -7.50 -1.86 7.30
N ILE A 97 -7.61 -1.89 5.98
CA ILE A 97 -7.58 -0.70 5.13
C ILE A 97 -8.93 -0.55 4.44
N TYR A 98 -9.48 0.66 4.50
CA TYR A 98 -10.78 1.01 3.94
C TYR A 98 -10.58 1.93 2.73
N TYR A 99 -11.20 1.60 1.62
CA TYR A 99 -11.08 2.40 0.40
C TYR A 99 -12.35 2.34 -0.44
N LEU A 100 -12.48 3.30 -1.34
CA LEU A 100 -13.58 3.35 -2.29
C LEU A 100 -13.11 2.93 -3.68
N ARG A 101 -13.89 2.06 -4.31
CA ARG A 101 -13.76 1.77 -5.73
C ARG A 101 -14.47 2.85 -6.57
N PRO A 102 -14.12 3.01 -7.85
CA PRO A 102 -14.79 3.97 -8.72
C PRO A 102 -16.30 3.76 -8.86
N ASN A 103 -16.78 2.54 -8.67
CA ASN A 103 -18.23 2.22 -8.71
C ASN A 103 -18.98 2.60 -7.42
N GLY A 104 -18.31 3.19 -6.43
CA GLY A 104 -18.92 3.62 -5.18
C GLY A 104 -18.91 2.56 -4.06
N GLU A 105 -18.41 1.37 -4.31
CA GLU A 105 -18.27 0.36 -3.26
C GLU A 105 -17.22 0.77 -2.22
N LEU A 106 -17.59 0.72 -0.95
CA LEU A 106 -16.63 0.85 0.16
C LEU A 106 -16.12 -0.55 0.53
N ILE A 107 -14.82 -0.73 0.42
CA ILE A 107 -14.16 -2.01 0.66
C ILE A 107 -13.29 -1.91 1.90
N ARG A 108 -13.27 -3.00 2.67
CA ARG A 108 -12.28 -3.23 3.71
C ARG A 108 -11.40 -4.40 3.31
N VAL A 109 -10.10 -4.23 3.32
CA VAL A 109 -9.14 -5.31 3.08
C VAL A 109 -8.24 -5.51 4.29
N ASP A 110 -7.99 -6.77 4.63
CA ASP A 110 -6.97 -7.14 5.61
C ASP A 110 -5.65 -7.34 4.88
N ILE A 111 -4.63 -6.55 5.20
CA ILE A 111 -3.34 -6.64 4.51
C ILE A 111 -2.47 -7.81 4.97
N THR A 112 -2.92 -8.59 5.96
CA THR A 112 -2.27 -9.85 6.34
C THR A 112 -2.78 -11.01 5.50
N THR A 113 -4.09 -11.13 5.34
CA THR A 113 -4.75 -12.24 4.62
C THR A 113 -5.15 -11.90 3.20
N PHE A 114 -5.25 -10.61 2.88
CA PHE A 114 -5.82 -10.05 1.65
C PHE A 114 -7.31 -10.34 1.45
N GLU A 115 -8.00 -10.75 2.49
CA GLU A 115 -9.46 -10.89 2.45
C GLU A 115 -10.12 -9.53 2.33
N LYS A 116 -11.07 -9.43 1.40
CA LYS A 116 -11.83 -8.22 1.13
C LYS A 116 -13.29 -8.40 1.51
N GLU A 117 -13.88 -7.35 2.08
CA GLU A 117 -15.29 -7.29 2.39
C GLU A 117 -15.90 -6.02 1.79
N ILE A 118 -17.05 -6.15 1.14
CA ILE A 118 -17.82 -4.99 0.69
C ILE A 118 -18.62 -4.50 1.90
N MET A 119 -18.31 -3.30 2.37
CA MET A 119 -18.94 -2.70 3.54
C MET A 119 -20.21 -1.95 3.18
N ILE A 120 -20.18 -1.21 2.06
CA ILE A 120 -21.30 -0.41 1.56
C ILE A 120 -21.28 -0.49 0.05
N THR A 121 -22.47 -0.65 -0.54
CA THR A 121 -22.70 -0.57 -1.98
C THR A 121 -23.60 0.62 -2.31
N HIS A 122 -23.38 1.19 -3.47
CA HIS A 122 -24.23 2.25 -4.00
C HIS A 122 -25.27 1.68 -4.95
#